data_54cef486ac26af48c57bbdf32eca7c46
#
_entry.id   54cef486ac26af48c57bbdf32eca7c46
#
_cell.length_a   1.000
_cell.length_b   1.000
_cell.length_c   1.000
_cell.angle_alpha   90.00
_cell.angle_beta   90.00
_cell.angle_gamma   90.00
#
_symmetry.space_group_name_H-M   'P 1'
#
loop_
_entity.id
_entity.type
_entity.pdbx_description
1 polymer ?
#
loop_
_entity_poly.entity_id
_entity_poly.type
_entity_poly.pdbx_seq_one_letter_code
_entity_poly.pdbx_strand_id
1 'polypeptide(L)'
;MLAEAGLLDGREVASHWAYAELFARQYPRARLLRDSILCRSAEADGIVTAGGVASWHELALYLIARFCGASAARETAKVHLLAGHEDGQLFFASANRSISGSDKIIARCQEWIGQHYEQPNPVQRMVEIAGLNGRTFARRFRAATGKSPIDYVQQVRIEEAKQMLETTVEPVDNLAEQVGYVDPAAFRRTFGKLAGTTPAEYRRRFSRLSGGH
;
A
#
# COMPACT_ATOMS: atom_id res chain seq x y z
N MET A 1 -3.48 -20.33 8.27
CA MET A 1 -3.03 -21.74 8.00
C MET A 1 -1.51 -21.87 8.09
N LEU A 2 -0.65 -21.51 7.10
CA LEU A 2 0.81 -21.70 7.23
C LEU A 2 1.41 -20.94 8.43
N ALA A 3 1.00 -19.70 8.68
CA ALA A 3 1.44 -18.92 9.83
C ALA A 3 1.00 -19.52 11.17
N GLU A 4 -0.21 -20.04 11.25
CA GLU A 4 -0.74 -20.73 12.44
C GLU A 4 0.03 -22.02 12.74
N ALA A 5 0.46 -22.71 11.69
CA ALA A 5 1.29 -23.92 11.81
C ALA A 5 2.76 -23.60 12.17
N GLY A 6 3.14 -22.31 12.35
CA GLY A 6 4.50 -21.90 12.66
C GLY A 6 5.49 -22.03 11.50
N LEU A 7 5.02 -22.41 10.30
CA LEU A 7 5.87 -22.66 9.14
C LEU A 7 6.48 -21.37 8.55
N LEU A 8 5.98 -20.20 8.95
CA LEU A 8 6.44 -18.91 8.47
C LEU A 8 7.36 -18.18 9.47
N ASP A 9 7.63 -18.77 10.63
CA ASP A 9 8.45 -18.16 11.67
C ASP A 9 9.89 -17.94 11.21
N GLY A 10 10.39 -16.70 11.43
CA GLY A 10 11.74 -16.29 11.03
C GLY A 10 11.93 -16.08 9.52
N ARG A 11 10.86 -16.17 8.72
CA ARG A 11 10.92 -16.13 7.26
C ARG A 11 10.31 -14.85 6.70
N GLU A 12 10.84 -14.42 5.56
CA GLU A 12 10.18 -13.43 4.72
C GLU A 12 9.02 -14.10 3.97
N VAL A 13 7.88 -13.42 3.93
CA VAL A 13 6.65 -13.96 3.33
C VAL A 13 5.89 -12.88 2.58
N ALA A 14 5.20 -13.26 1.51
CA ALA A 14 4.20 -12.43 0.86
C ALA A 14 2.80 -12.85 1.35
N SER A 15 1.94 -11.87 1.58
CA SER A 15 0.51 -12.05 1.82
C SER A 15 -0.23 -10.82 1.32
N HIS A 16 -1.54 -10.86 1.25
CA HIS A 16 -2.33 -9.70 0.83
C HIS A 16 -2.06 -8.49 1.75
N TRP A 17 -1.85 -7.31 1.16
CA TRP A 17 -1.52 -6.07 1.89
C TRP A 17 -2.52 -5.75 3.02
N ALA A 18 -3.81 -6.09 2.86
CA ALA A 18 -4.83 -5.88 3.88
C ALA A 18 -4.60 -6.69 5.16
N TYR A 19 -3.82 -7.77 5.11
CA TYR A 19 -3.49 -8.58 6.29
C TYR A 19 -2.22 -8.13 7.03
N ALA A 20 -1.61 -7.00 6.64
CA ALA A 20 -0.37 -6.52 7.26
C ALA A 20 -0.49 -6.31 8.77
N GLU A 21 -1.60 -5.73 9.24
CA GLU A 21 -1.85 -5.51 10.67
C GLU A 21 -2.11 -6.83 11.41
N LEU A 22 -2.83 -7.75 10.78
CA LEU A 22 -3.07 -9.08 11.35
C LEU A 22 -1.75 -9.84 11.52
N PHE A 23 -0.87 -9.83 10.52
CA PHE A 23 0.44 -10.45 10.62
C PHE A 23 1.29 -9.84 11.73
N ALA A 24 1.33 -8.50 11.82
CA ALA A 24 2.08 -7.82 12.87
C ALA A 24 1.61 -8.16 14.30
N ARG A 25 0.31 -8.42 14.47
CA ARG A 25 -0.29 -8.73 15.77
C ARG A 25 -0.22 -10.22 16.13
N GLN A 26 -0.55 -11.09 15.19
CA GLN A 26 -0.73 -12.52 15.46
C GLN A 26 0.49 -13.36 15.10
N TYR A 27 1.29 -12.90 14.12
CA TYR A 27 2.45 -13.64 13.61
C TYR A 27 3.72 -12.77 13.60
N PRO A 28 4.14 -12.18 14.73
CA PRO A 28 5.23 -11.20 14.78
C PRO A 28 6.60 -11.80 14.40
N ARG A 29 6.72 -13.13 14.37
CA ARG A 29 7.93 -13.83 13.93
C ARG A 29 8.04 -13.99 12.42
N ALA A 30 6.94 -13.82 11.66
CA ALA A 30 6.95 -13.82 10.21
C ALA A 30 7.21 -12.40 9.69
N ARG A 31 8.18 -12.24 8.79
CA ARG A 31 8.52 -10.94 8.18
C ARG A 31 7.72 -10.72 6.91
N LEU A 32 6.60 -10.02 7.02
CA LEU A 32 5.74 -9.72 5.88
C LEU A 32 6.38 -8.68 4.94
N LEU A 33 6.61 -9.05 3.69
CA LEU A 33 7.01 -8.16 2.60
C LEU A 33 5.72 -7.59 1.97
N ARG A 34 5.39 -6.33 2.30
CA ARG A 34 4.10 -5.71 1.97
C ARG A 34 3.87 -5.44 0.48
N ASP A 35 4.94 -5.25 -0.28
CA ASP A 35 4.94 -4.94 -1.70
C ASP A 35 5.23 -6.15 -2.58
N SER A 36 5.68 -7.24 -2.00
CA SER A 36 6.02 -8.45 -2.74
C SER A 36 4.79 -9.25 -3.14
N ILE A 37 4.65 -9.51 -4.43
CA ILE A 37 3.61 -10.38 -4.97
C ILE A 37 3.97 -11.86 -4.77
N LEU A 38 5.25 -12.21 -4.95
CA LEU A 38 5.77 -13.54 -4.77
C LEU A 38 7.00 -13.51 -3.86
N CYS A 39 7.04 -14.32 -2.82
CA CYS A 39 8.20 -14.47 -1.96
C CYS A 39 8.68 -15.92 -1.95
N ARG A 40 9.96 -16.12 -2.24
CA ARG A 40 10.65 -17.41 -2.37
C ARG A 40 11.68 -17.64 -1.27
N SER A 41 11.68 -16.84 -0.21
CA SER A 41 12.69 -16.93 0.84
C SER A 41 12.75 -18.29 1.56
N ALA A 42 11.66 -19.03 1.52
CA ALA A 42 11.55 -20.38 2.09
C ALA A 42 11.44 -21.49 1.03
N GLU A 43 11.91 -21.21 -0.19
CA GLU A 43 11.81 -22.15 -1.32
C GLU A 43 12.60 -23.44 -1.08
N ALA A 44 13.75 -23.37 -0.40
CA ALA A 44 14.53 -24.55 -0.01
C ALA A 44 13.74 -25.52 0.86
N ASP A 45 12.75 -25.03 1.62
CA ASP A 45 11.85 -25.82 2.44
C ASP A 45 10.52 -26.12 1.75
N GLY A 46 10.43 -25.88 0.43
CA GLY A 46 9.23 -26.11 -0.37
C GLY A 46 8.12 -25.09 -0.15
N ILE A 47 8.41 -23.94 0.50
CA ILE A 47 7.42 -22.92 0.78
C ILE A 47 7.65 -21.69 -0.10
N VAL A 48 6.65 -21.39 -0.93
CA VAL A 48 6.56 -20.15 -1.71
C VAL A 48 5.25 -19.47 -1.36
N THR A 49 5.30 -18.18 -1.07
CA THR A 49 4.12 -17.42 -0.67
C THR A 49 3.80 -16.34 -1.69
N ALA A 50 2.51 -16.13 -1.95
CA ALA A 50 2.01 -15.12 -2.87
C ALA A 50 1.11 -14.11 -2.13
N GLY A 51 1.22 -12.84 -2.50
CA GLY A 51 0.46 -11.74 -1.92
C GLY A 51 -0.60 -11.21 -2.88
N GLY A 52 -1.81 -10.99 -2.37
CA GLY A 52 -2.95 -10.56 -3.19
C GLY A 52 -3.82 -11.72 -3.68
N VAL A 53 -5.13 -11.45 -3.80
CA VAL A 53 -6.11 -12.49 -4.15
C VAL A 53 -5.88 -13.02 -5.58
N ALA A 54 -5.49 -12.16 -6.51
CA ALA A 54 -5.23 -12.52 -7.90
C ALA A 54 -3.80 -13.03 -8.16
N SER A 55 -2.92 -13.08 -7.15
CA SER A 55 -1.52 -13.49 -7.32
C SER A 55 -1.33 -15.00 -7.48
N TRP A 56 -2.40 -15.78 -7.43
CA TRP A 56 -2.33 -17.24 -7.67
C TRP A 56 -1.77 -17.56 -9.05
N HIS A 57 -2.05 -16.75 -10.05
CA HIS A 57 -1.53 -16.98 -11.40
C HIS A 57 -0.01 -16.71 -11.51
N GLU A 58 0.52 -15.74 -10.75
CA GLU A 58 1.97 -15.54 -10.64
C GLU A 58 2.66 -16.74 -10.00
N LEU A 59 2.06 -17.28 -8.93
CA LEU A 59 2.53 -18.50 -8.31
C LEU A 59 2.45 -19.68 -9.27
N ALA A 60 1.35 -19.81 -10.02
CA ALA A 60 1.19 -20.87 -11.03
C ALA A 60 2.24 -20.76 -12.15
N LEU A 61 2.44 -19.56 -12.71
CA LEU A 61 3.46 -19.32 -13.73
C LEU A 61 4.87 -19.60 -13.21
N TYR A 62 5.15 -19.22 -11.97
CA TYR A 62 6.41 -19.55 -11.30
C TYR A 62 6.63 -21.07 -11.20
N LEU A 63 5.62 -21.83 -10.78
CA LEU A 63 5.69 -23.29 -10.68
C LEU A 63 5.87 -23.94 -12.07
N ILE A 64 5.14 -23.46 -13.09
CA ILE A 64 5.32 -23.91 -14.47
C ILE A 64 6.75 -23.62 -14.96
N ALA A 65 7.26 -22.41 -14.71
CA ALA A 65 8.63 -22.06 -15.09
C ALA A 65 9.67 -22.98 -14.42
N ARG A 66 9.45 -23.29 -13.15
CA ARG A 66 10.34 -24.14 -12.35
C ARG A 66 10.34 -25.60 -12.80
N PHE A 67 9.18 -26.18 -13.04
CA PHE A 67 9.04 -27.63 -13.31
C PHE A 67 8.95 -27.97 -14.80
N CYS A 68 8.43 -27.06 -15.64
CA CYS A 68 8.21 -27.27 -17.08
C CYS A 68 9.10 -26.36 -17.94
N GLY A 69 9.85 -25.44 -17.33
CA GLY A 69 10.73 -24.50 -18.01
C GLY A 69 10.07 -23.17 -18.38
N ALA A 70 10.92 -22.13 -18.54
CA ALA A 70 10.47 -20.75 -18.78
C ALA A 70 9.70 -20.57 -20.10
N SER A 71 9.93 -21.43 -21.10
CA SER A 71 9.19 -21.39 -22.37
C SER A 71 7.72 -21.75 -22.16
N ALA A 72 7.45 -22.84 -21.44
CA ALA A 72 6.09 -23.27 -21.10
C ALA A 72 5.33 -22.21 -20.29
N ALA A 73 6.00 -21.57 -19.33
CA ALA A 73 5.39 -20.49 -18.56
C ALA A 73 5.02 -19.28 -19.43
N ARG A 74 5.90 -18.86 -20.35
CA ARG A 74 5.62 -17.76 -21.29
C ARG A 74 4.46 -18.09 -22.24
N GLU A 75 4.39 -19.31 -22.72
CA GLU A 75 3.30 -19.76 -23.60
C GLU A 75 1.97 -19.77 -22.85
N THR A 76 1.96 -20.32 -21.62
CA THR A 76 0.80 -20.30 -20.74
C THR A 76 0.35 -18.86 -20.47
N ALA A 77 1.26 -17.96 -20.13
CA ALA A 77 0.93 -16.56 -19.90
C ALA A 77 0.28 -15.90 -21.13
N LYS A 78 0.80 -16.16 -22.33
CA LYS A 78 0.22 -15.64 -23.58
C LYS A 78 -1.18 -16.18 -23.86
N VAL A 79 -1.37 -17.50 -23.73
CA VAL A 79 -2.67 -18.14 -23.98
C VAL A 79 -3.74 -17.62 -23.02
N HIS A 80 -3.38 -17.39 -21.77
CA HIS A 80 -4.31 -16.92 -20.73
C HIS A 80 -4.33 -15.40 -20.55
N LEU A 81 -3.63 -14.64 -21.41
CA LEU A 81 -3.52 -13.18 -21.36
C LEU A 81 -3.08 -12.66 -19.97
N LEU A 82 -2.21 -13.40 -19.31
CA LEU A 82 -1.69 -13.02 -17.99
C LEU A 82 -0.54 -12.03 -18.17
N ALA A 83 -0.71 -10.83 -17.65
CA ALA A 83 0.36 -9.84 -17.54
C ALA A 83 1.04 -9.97 -16.17
N GLY A 84 2.38 -9.95 -16.12
CA GLY A 84 3.13 -9.93 -14.85
C GLY A 84 2.83 -8.66 -14.05
N HIS A 85 2.79 -8.78 -12.74
CA HIS A 85 2.60 -7.65 -11.82
C HIS A 85 3.97 -7.14 -11.36
N GLU A 86 4.73 -6.54 -12.27
CA GLU A 86 6.07 -6.01 -11.98
C GLU A 86 6.06 -4.88 -10.94
N ASP A 87 4.93 -4.18 -10.80
CA ASP A 87 4.76 -3.03 -9.91
C ASP A 87 4.43 -3.39 -8.43
N GLY A 88 4.32 -4.68 -8.10
CA GLY A 88 4.02 -5.13 -6.73
C GLY A 88 2.57 -4.86 -6.27
N GLN A 89 2.25 -5.27 -5.03
CA GLN A 89 0.88 -5.11 -4.49
C GLN A 89 0.59 -3.70 -3.97
N LEU A 90 1.57 -2.88 -3.65
CA LEU A 90 1.34 -1.52 -3.13
C LEU A 90 0.55 -0.66 -4.12
N PHE A 91 0.67 -0.97 -5.40
CA PHE A 91 -0.11 -0.35 -6.45
C PHE A 91 -1.63 -0.47 -6.21
N PHE A 92 -2.09 -1.62 -5.69
CA PHE A 92 -3.51 -1.90 -5.42
C PHE A 92 -3.93 -1.62 -3.97
N ALA A 93 -2.99 -1.25 -3.09
CA ALA A 93 -3.30 -0.97 -1.71
C ALA A 93 -4.07 0.35 -1.61
N SER A 94 -5.34 0.26 -1.27
CA SER A 94 -6.08 1.40 -0.73
C SER A 94 -5.73 1.57 0.75
N ALA A 95 -5.51 2.82 1.19
CA ALA A 95 -5.32 3.07 2.60
C ALA A 95 -6.61 2.73 3.34
N ASN A 96 -6.57 1.66 4.10
CA ASN A 96 -7.64 1.38 5.04
C ASN A 96 -7.64 2.53 6.06
N ARG A 97 -8.60 3.44 5.97
CA ARG A 97 -8.86 4.49 6.97
C ARG A 97 -9.46 3.83 8.22
N SER A 98 -8.67 3.00 8.89
CA SER A 98 -9.07 2.46 10.18
C SER A 98 -9.10 3.60 11.18
N ILE A 99 -10.28 4.14 11.45
CA ILE A 99 -10.49 5.06 12.58
C ILE A 99 -10.31 4.21 13.83
N SER A 100 -9.19 4.40 14.51
CA SER A 100 -8.90 3.67 15.75
C SER A 100 -9.88 4.10 16.84
N GLY A 101 -10.85 3.25 17.12
CA GLY A 101 -11.94 3.54 18.05
C GLY A 101 -11.57 3.64 19.53
N SER A 102 -10.29 3.43 19.92
CA SER A 102 -9.88 3.43 21.32
C SER A 102 -9.46 4.80 21.86
N ASP A 103 -8.95 5.70 21.01
CA ASP A 103 -8.50 7.05 21.39
C ASP A 103 -9.34 8.13 20.70
N LYS A 104 -10.36 8.63 21.40
CA LYS A 104 -11.31 9.64 20.88
C LYS A 104 -10.64 10.92 20.40
N ILE A 105 -9.52 11.32 21.02
CA ILE A 105 -8.78 12.53 20.62
C ILE A 105 -8.09 12.28 19.27
N ILE A 106 -7.43 11.15 19.13
CA ILE A 106 -6.76 10.79 17.88
C ILE A 106 -7.80 10.53 16.77
N ALA A 107 -8.93 9.89 17.08
CA ALA A 107 -10.02 9.70 16.12
C ALA A 107 -10.53 11.03 15.55
N ARG A 108 -10.71 12.07 16.38
CA ARG A 108 -11.05 13.43 15.91
C ARG A 108 -9.99 14.02 14.98
N CYS A 109 -8.71 13.80 15.29
CA CYS A 109 -7.62 14.24 14.40
C CYS A 109 -7.62 13.51 13.07
N GLN A 110 -7.93 12.20 13.06
CA GLN A 110 -8.05 11.41 11.84
C GLN A 110 -9.24 11.85 10.98
N GLU A 111 -10.37 12.14 11.61
CA GLU A 111 -11.55 12.68 10.92
C GLU A 111 -11.24 14.05 10.30
N TRP A 112 -10.64 14.94 11.09
CA TRP A 112 -10.27 16.27 10.62
C TRP A 112 -9.31 16.21 9.43
N ILE A 113 -8.23 15.44 9.48
CA ILE A 113 -7.27 15.34 8.38
C ILE A 113 -7.89 14.70 7.14
N GLY A 114 -8.87 13.81 7.30
CA GLY A 114 -9.63 13.23 6.20
C GLY A 114 -10.40 14.27 5.38
N GLN A 115 -10.72 15.42 5.96
CA GLN A 115 -11.48 16.51 5.33
C GLN A 115 -10.62 17.74 4.99
N HIS A 116 -9.36 17.80 5.50
CA HIS A 116 -8.49 18.98 5.40
C HIS A 116 -7.05 18.60 5.07
N TYR A 117 -6.86 17.53 4.32
CA TYR A 117 -5.54 16.98 3.98
C TYR A 117 -4.67 17.94 3.15
N GLU A 118 -5.30 18.82 2.37
CA GLU A 118 -4.65 19.81 1.50
C GLU A 118 -4.02 20.96 2.27
N GLN A 119 -4.49 21.22 3.50
CA GLN A 119 -4.06 22.39 4.27
C GLN A 119 -2.57 22.38 4.60
N PRO A 120 -1.91 23.56 4.71
CA PRO A 120 -0.53 23.64 5.14
C PRO A 120 -0.39 23.30 6.62
N ASN A 121 0.76 22.72 7.01
CA ASN A 121 1.09 22.37 8.39
C ASN A 121 0.02 21.51 9.13
N PRO A 122 -0.53 20.46 8.50
CA PRO A 122 -1.67 19.73 9.05
C PRO A 122 -1.33 19.02 10.37
N VAL A 123 -0.07 18.62 10.59
CA VAL A 123 0.37 18.00 11.85
C VAL A 123 0.27 18.98 13.00
N GLN A 124 0.67 20.24 12.80
CA GLN A 124 0.56 21.28 13.82
C GLN A 124 -0.92 21.53 14.18
N ARG A 125 -1.78 21.56 13.18
CA ARG A 125 -3.22 21.73 13.40
C ARG A 125 -3.84 20.57 14.18
N MET A 126 -3.43 19.33 13.89
CA MET A 126 -3.85 18.17 14.68
C MET A 126 -3.37 18.24 16.14
N VAL A 127 -2.16 18.74 16.38
CA VAL A 127 -1.63 18.98 17.75
C VAL A 127 -2.51 19.96 18.52
N GLU A 128 -2.92 21.06 17.88
CA GLU A 128 -3.84 22.05 18.46
C GLU A 128 -5.22 21.44 18.77
N ILE A 129 -5.81 20.70 17.82
CA ILE A 129 -7.09 19.99 17.99
C ILE A 129 -7.03 18.99 19.15
N ALA A 130 -5.87 18.32 19.31
CA ALA A 130 -5.66 17.37 20.38
C ALA A 130 -5.48 18.03 21.75
N GLY A 131 -5.09 19.30 21.80
CA GLY A 131 -4.76 20.01 23.05
C GLY A 131 -3.54 19.41 23.77
N LEU A 132 -2.60 18.84 23.02
CA LEU A 132 -1.43 18.15 23.54
C LEU A 132 -0.14 18.86 23.08
N ASN A 133 0.98 18.65 23.79
CA ASN A 133 2.28 19.01 23.20
C ASN A 133 2.67 18.04 22.09
N GLY A 134 3.48 18.51 21.13
CA GLY A 134 3.83 17.75 19.92
C GLY A 134 4.44 16.37 20.19
N ARG A 135 5.28 16.22 21.21
CA ARG A 135 5.92 14.93 21.58
C ARG A 135 4.88 13.93 22.10
N THR A 136 3.99 14.37 22.97
CA THR A 136 2.92 13.53 23.52
C THR A 136 1.94 13.13 22.41
N PHE A 137 1.56 14.08 21.56
CA PHE A 137 0.70 13.83 20.41
C PHE A 137 1.32 12.78 19.49
N ALA A 138 2.56 12.93 19.03
CA ALA A 138 3.21 12.01 18.12
C ALA A 138 3.28 10.58 18.68
N ARG A 139 3.63 10.42 19.97
CA ARG A 139 3.65 9.13 20.65
C ARG A 139 2.26 8.48 20.69
N ARG A 140 1.25 9.26 21.09
CA ARG A 140 -0.14 8.80 21.23
C ARG A 140 -0.76 8.49 19.88
N PHE A 141 -0.50 9.33 18.88
CA PHE A 141 -0.94 9.11 17.51
C PHE A 141 -0.36 7.81 16.94
N ARG A 142 0.96 7.58 17.13
CA ARG A 142 1.60 6.35 16.69
C ARG A 142 1.09 5.12 17.42
N ALA A 143 0.82 5.21 18.71
CA ALA A 143 0.24 4.11 19.49
C ALA A 143 -1.16 3.73 18.98
N ALA A 144 -1.97 4.73 18.59
CA ALA A 144 -3.34 4.52 18.11
C ALA A 144 -3.41 4.08 16.63
N THR A 145 -2.50 4.59 15.77
CA THR A 145 -2.60 4.41 14.31
C THR A 145 -1.49 3.53 13.71
N GLY A 146 -0.47 3.19 14.49
CA GLY A 146 0.72 2.49 14.02
C GLY A 146 1.69 3.37 13.20
N LYS A 147 1.34 4.64 12.92
CA LYS A 147 2.08 5.54 12.02
C LYS A 147 2.44 6.85 12.72
N SER A 148 3.50 7.52 12.24
CA SER A 148 3.73 8.90 12.66
C SER A 148 2.64 9.81 12.08
N PRO A 149 2.35 10.98 12.71
CA PRO A 149 1.37 11.92 12.19
C PRO A 149 1.65 12.36 10.74
N ILE A 150 2.92 12.60 10.41
CA ILE A 150 3.29 13.03 9.06
C ILE A 150 3.13 11.92 8.02
N ASP A 151 3.50 10.67 8.37
CA ASP A 151 3.32 9.53 7.47
C ASP A 151 1.84 9.27 7.20
N TYR A 152 1.00 9.46 8.23
CA TYR A 152 -0.45 9.34 8.08
C TYR A 152 -1.03 10.41 7.14
N VAL A 153 -0.62 11.68 7.30
CA VAL A 153 -1.00 12.77 6.38
C VAL A 153 -0.58 12.47 4.96
N GLN A 154 0.68 12.07 4.77
CA GLN A 154 1.18 11.72 3.44
C GLN A 154 0.36 10.60 2.80
N GLN A 155 -0.01 9.59 3.59
CA GLN A 155 -0.85 8.51 3.10
C GLN A 155 -2.24 8.99 2.68
N VAL A 156 -2.90 9.83 3.49
CA VAL A 156 -4.20 10.42 3.13
C VAL A 156 -4.11 11.19 1.82
N ARG A 157 -3.09 12.05 1.67
CA ARG A 157 -2.86 12.84 0.45
C ARG A 157 -2.66 11.96 -0.79
N ILE A 158 -1.89 10.88 -0.67
CA ILE A 158 -1.64 9.98 -1.79
C ILE A 158 -2.90 9.18 -2.16
N GLU A 159 -3.74 8.80 -1.20
CA GLU A 159 -5.00 8.14 -1.51
C GLU A 159 -5.99 9.07 -2.24
N GLU A 160 -6.08 10.33 -1.82
CA GLU A 160 -6.88 11.32 -2.55
C GLU A 160 -6.32 11.54 -3.96
N ALA A 161 -4.98 11.65 -4.09
CA ALA A 161 -4.34 11.75 -5.40
C ALA A 161 -4.64 10.55 -6.31
N LYS A 162 -4.68 9.34 -5.79
CA LYS A 162 -5.07 8.13 -6.55
C LYS A 162 -6.49 8.28 -7.10
N GLN A 163 -7.46 8.67 -6.25
CA GLN A 163 -8.84 8.89 -6.69
C GLN A 163 -8.93 9.95 -7.80
N MET A 164 -8.20 11.07 -7.64
CA MET A 164 -8.17 12.12 -8.66
C MET A 164 -7.53 11.66 -9.97
N LEU A 165 -6.45 10.85 -9.89
CA LEU A 165 -5.80 10.27 -11.07
C LEU A 165 -6.73 9.29 -11.82
N GLU A 166 -7.63 8.60 -11.12
CA GLU A 166 -8.60 7.67 -11.69
C GLU A 166 -9.79 8.36 -12.33
N THR A 167 -10.19 9.52 -11.78
CA THR A 167 -11.46 10.19 -12.13
C THR A 167 -11.29 11.45 -12.97
N THR A 168 -10.07 11.98 -13.09
CA THR A 168 -9.80 13.22 -13.82
C THR A 168 -8.63 13.10 -14.80
N VAL A 169 -8.58 14.03 -15.76
CA VAL A 169 -7.46 14.22 -16.70
C VAL A 169 -6.53 15.37 -16.30
N GLU A 170 -6.72 15.90 -15.10
CA GLU A 170 -5.95 17.02 -14.54
C GLU A 170 -4.43 16.76 -14.62
N PRO A 171 -3.58 17.75 -14.99
CA PRO A 171 -2.14 17.60 -14.96
C PRO A 171 -1.63 17.16 -13.57
N VAL A 172 -0.66 16.26 -13.55
CA VAL A 172 -0.12 15.70 -12.29
C VAL A 172 0.39 16.77 -11.33
N ASP A 173 0.92 17.87 -11.86
CA ASP A 173 1.47 18.96 -11.04
C ASP A 173 0.36 19.77 -10.37
N ASN A 174 -0.74 20.04 -11.07
CA ASN A 174 -1.92 20.69 -10.49
C ASN A 174 -2.54 19.80 -9.41
N LEU A 175 -2.61 18.49 -9.67
CA LEU A 175 -3.12 17.52 -8.72
C LEU A 175 -2.25 17.45 -7.46
N ALA A 176 -0.92 17.56 -7.60
CA ALA A 176 -0.01 17.63 -6.46
C ALA A 176 -0.32 18.82 -5.55
N GLU A 177 -0.60 19.99 -6.15
CA GLU A 177 -1.01 21.19 -5.42
C GLU A 177 -2.35 21.00 -4.70
N GLN A 178 -3.34 20.45 -5.39
CA GLN A 178 -4.68 20.19 -4.83
C GLN A 178 -4.65 19.25 -3.62
N VAL A 179 -3.73 18.29 -3.59
CA VAL A 179 -3.56 17.43 -2.41
C VAL A 179 -2.56 17.98 -1.38
N GLY A 180 -2.15 19.24 -1.52
CA GLY A 180 -1.39 19.98 -0.51
C GLY A 180 0.13 19.82 -0.59
N TYR A 181 0.70 19.50 -1.77
CA TYR A 181 2.14 19.53 -2.00
C TYR A 181 2.52 20.84 -2.70
N VAL A 182 3.44 21.58 -2.11
CA VAL A 182 4.03 22.79 -2.72
C VAL A 182 5.05 22.42 -3.80
N ASP A 183 5.78 21.33 -3.61
CA ASP A 183 6.78 20.81 -4.54
C ASP A 183 6.26 19.55 -5.27
N PRO A 184 5.98 19.61 -6.57
CA PRO A 184 5.57 18.45 -7.35
C PRO A 184 6.60 17.32 -7.37
N ALA A 185 7.90 17.61 -7.19
CA ALA A 185 8.93 16.59 -7.11
C ALA A 185 8.84 15.80 -5.78
N ALA A 186 8.54 16.48 -4.66
CA ALA A 186 8.28 15.84 -3.39
C ALA A 186 7.02 14.94 -3.46
N PHE A 187 5.97 15.42 -4.14
CA PHE A 187 4.78 14.62 -4.41
C PHE A 187 5.14 13.33 -5.17
N ARG A 188 5.83 13.43 -6.32
CA ARG A 188 6.20 12.25 -7.13
C ARG A 188 7.03 11.24 -6.34
N ARG A 189 8.00 11.70 -5.53
CA ARG A 189 8.79 10.82 -4.65
C ARG A 189 7.92 10.10 -3.63
N THR A 190 7.01 10.84 -2.97
CA THR A 190 6.12 10.27 -1.95
C THR A 190 5.12 9.31 -2.57
N PHE A 191 4.55 9.67 -3.73
CA PHE A 191 3.64 8.82 -4.48
C PHE A 191 4.33 7.51 -4.88
N GLY A 192 5.52 7.58 -5.48
CA GLY A 192 6.30 6.40 -5.84
C GLY A 192 6.61 5.49 -4.65
N LYS A 193 6.99 6.08 -3.51
CA LYS A 193 7.25 5.32 -2.28
C LYS A 193 6.01 4.61 -1.73
N LEU A 194 4.83 5.25 -1.78
CA LEU A 194 3.61 4.72 -1.18
C LEU A 194 2.75 3.90 -2.14
N ALA A 195 2.79 4.22 -3.44
CA ALA A 195 2.00 3.55 -4.47
C ALA A 195 2.80 2.52 -5.30
N GLY A 196 4.15 2.48 -5.17
CA GLY A 196 5.01 1.56 -5.91
C GLY A 196 5.21 1.91 -7.38
N THR A 197 4.62 3.00 -7.88
CA THR A 197 4.68 3.42 -9.29
C THR A 197 4.59 4.94 -9.42
N THR A 198 4.84 5.48 -10.60
CA THR A 198 4.69 6.93 -10.84
C THR A 198 3.22 7.34 -11.00
N PRO A 199 2.84 8.60 -10.68
CA PRO A 199 1.48 9.09 -10.90
C PRO A 199 0.99 8.93 -12.34
N ALA A 200 1.88 9.15 -13.32
CA ALA A 200 1.54 9.03 -14.73
C ALA A 200 1.25 7.58 -15.15
N GLU A 201 2.06 6.63 -14.67
CA GLU A 201 1.86 5.20 -14.88
C GLU A 201 0.59 4.71 -14.19
N TYR A 202 0.36 5.16 -12.95
CA TYR A 202 -0.86 4.88 -12.18
C TYR A 202 -2.09 5.30 -12.99
N ARG A 203 -2.16 6.55 -13.46
CA ARG A 203 -3.25 7.05 -14.30
C ARG A 203 -3.44 6.20 -15.56
N ARG A 204 -2.38 5.95 -16.32
CA ARG A 204 -2.43 5.17 -17.56
C ARG A 204 -3.04 3.78 -17.36
N ARG A 205 -2.79 3.17 -16.20
CA ARG A 205 -3.28 1.83 -15.89
C ARG A 205 -4.76 1.84 -15.54
N PHE A 206 -5.20 2.79 -14.71
CA PHE A 206 -6.61 2.86 -14.28
C PHE A 206 -7.53 3.57 -15.26
N SER A 207 -7.06 4.54 -16.06
CA SER A 207 -7.90 5.15 -17.10
C SER A 207 -8.33 4.17 -18.19
N ARG A 208 -7.55 3.09 -18.43
CA ARG A 208 -7.95 2.01 -19.34
C ARG A 208 -9.10 1.15 -18.80
N LEU A 209 -9.30 1.13 -17.49
CA LEU A 209 -10.42 0.41 -16.85
C LEU A 209 -11.72 1.22 -16.85
N SER A 210 -11.60 2.56 -16.97
CA SER A 210 -12.74 3.49 -17.00
C SER A 210 -13.23 3.82 -18.42
N GLY A 211 -12.47 3.49 -19.45
CA GLY A 211 -12.70 3.84 -20.87
C GLY A 211 -13.10 2.63 -21.72
N GLY A 212 -14.16 1.95 -21.35
CA GLY A 212 -14.86 1.01 -22.23
C GLY A 212 -15.99 1.73 -22.96
N HIS A 213 -15.63 2.46 -24.04
CA HIS A 213 -16.55 2.78 -25.15
C HIS A 213 -15.73 2.87 -26.42
#